data_d45c98b1490ce28631af18d4a4364eb6
#
_entry.id   d45c98b1490ce28631af18d4a4364eb6
#
_cell.length_a   1.000
_cell.length_b   1.000
_cell.length_c   1.000
_cell.angle_alpha   90.00
_cell.angle_beta   90.00
_cell.angle_gamma   90.00
#
_symmetry.space_group_name_H-M   'P 1'
#
loop_
_entity.id
_entity.type
_entity.pdbx_description
1 polymer ?
#
loop_
_entity_poly.entity_id
_entity_poly.type
_entity_poly.pdbx_seq_one_letter_code
_entity_poly.pdbx_strand_id
1 'polypeptide(L)'
;MLNKIAQDVDFGLSEEERMHLILQLFFKENLTKTSTYSSMDWVGESGVQYELKARKVKKNQYDTTIIPASKLGNLDKGVFIFKYLDGVWYIEYDKELFKTFVVADVYCDARYGNPNRPHIHIPVSLLKPLN
;
A
#
# COMPACT_ATOMS: atom_id res chain seq x y z
N MET A 1 2.59 -1.58 20.00
CA MET A 1 3.29 -2.85 20.08
C MET A 1 4.04 -3.24 18.80
N LEU A 2 3.39 -3.24 17.64
CA LEU A 2 4.07 -3.55 16.37
C LEU A 2 5.22 -2.59 16.08
N ASN A 3 5.04 -1.30 16.36
CA ASN A 3 6.11 -0.31 16.16
C ASN A 3 7.32 -0.58 17.06
N LYS A 4 7.08 -1.05 18.27
CA LYS A 4 8.16 -1.42 19.17
C LYS A 4 8.92 -2.64 18.67
N ILE A 5 8.20 -3.65 18.17
CA ILE A 5 8.83 -4.83 17.59
C ILE A 5 9.69 -4.42 16.38
N ALA A 6 9.17 -3.51 15.53
CA ALA A 6 9.93 -3.00 14.40
C ALA A 6 11.20 -2.29 14.84
N GLN A 7 11.14 -1.50 15.91
CA GLN A 7 12.32 -0.83 16.45
C GLN A 7 13.35 -1.82 16.98
N ASP A 8 12.90 -2.88 17.65
CA ASP A 8 13.78 -3.89 18.23
C ASP A 8 14.51 -4.72 17.17
N VAL A 9 13.89 -4.94 16.02
CA VAL A 9 14.47 -5.75 14.93
C VAL A 9 15.04 -4.91 13.79
N ASP A 10 15.01 -3.59 13.91
CA ASP A 10 15.34 -2.67 12.85
C ASP A 10 16.84 -2.61 12.53
N PHE A 11 17.68 -3.00 13.46
CA PHE A 11 19.11 -2.81 13.30
C PHE A 11 19.66 -3.62 12.13
N GLY A 12 20.10 -2.91 11.09
CA GLY A 12 20.66 -3.54 9.91
C GLY A 12 19.65 -3.98 8.85
N LEU A 13 18.34 -3.76 9.08
CA LEU A 13 17.30 -4.09 8.10
C LEU A 13 16.97 -2.88 7.23
N SER A 14 16.64 -3.14 5.96
CA SER A 14 16.07 -2.11 5.10
C SER A 14 14.64 -1.79 5.54
N GLU A 15 14.12 -0.67 5.05
CA GLU A 15 12.73 -0.25 5.30
C GLU A 15 11.75 -1.34 4.82
N GLU A 16 11.99 -1.88 3.63
CA GLU A 16 11.13 -2.93 3.06
C GLU A 16 11.16 -4.20 3.90
N GLU A 17 12.36 -4.64 4.32
CA GLU A 17 12.51 -5.84 5.15
C GLU A 17 11.79 -5.68 6.49
N ARG A 18 11.90 -4.52 7.10
CA ARG A 18 11.21 -4.22 8.36
C ARG A 18 9.71 -4.26 8.18
N MET A 19 9.20 -3.62 7.13
CA MET A 19 7.77 -3.63 6.85
C MET A 19 7.27 -5.04 6.53
N HIS A 20 8.06 -5.85 5.83
CA HIS A 20 7.72 -7.23 5.55
C HIS A 20 7.44 -8.01 6.85
N LEU A 21 8.33 -7.89 7.84
CA LEU A 21 8.14 -8.55 9.13
C LEU A 21 6.90 -8.03 9.87
N ILE A 22 6.70 -6.72 9.89
CA ILE A 22 5.54 -6.11 10.56
C ILE A 22 4.25 -6.60 9.93
N LEU A 23 4.17 -6.65 8.61
CA LEU A 23 2.97 -7.09 7.90
C LEU A 23 2.67 -8.56 8.15
N GLN A 24 3.70 -9.42 8.19
CA GLN A 24 3.51 -10.83 8.52
C GLN A 24 2.93 -11.01 9.92
N LEU A 25 3.41 -10.23 10.89
CA LEU A 25 2.91 -10.28 12.26
C LEU A 25 1.48 -9.76 12.36
N PHE A 26 1.18 -8.66 11.69
CA PHE A 26 -0.14 -8.05 11.76
C PHE A 26 -1.20 -8.90 11.07
N PHE A 27 -0.93 -9.36 9.85
CA PHE A 27 -1.89 -10.12 9.04
C PHE A 27 -1.84 -11.62 9.33
N LYS A 28 -0.90 -12.06 10.15
CA LYS A 28 -0.78 -13.45 10.64
C LYS A 28 -0.64 -14.46 9.51
N GLU A 29 0.18 -14.14 8.52
CA GLU A 29 0.53 -15.06 7.45
C GLU A 29 1.91 -14.73 6.88
N ASN A 30 2.53 -15.72 6.27
CA ASN A 30 3.79 -15.51 5.58
C ASN A 30 3.54 -14.78 4.26
N LEU A 31 4.36 -13.77 3.99
CA LEU A 31 4.32 -13.00 2.75
C LEU A 31 5.56 -13.32 1.94
N THR A 32 5.35 -13.65 0.68
CA THR A 32 6.44 -13.92 -0.27
C THR A 32 6.57 -12.74 -1.22
N LYS A 33 7.78 -12.29 -1.43
CA LYS A 33 8.03 -11.20 -2.37
C LYS A 33 7.66 -11.64 -3.78
N THR A 34 6.90 -10.80 -4.48
CA THR A 34 6.50 -11.08 -5.86
C THR A 34 7.65 -10.81 -6.83
N SER A 35 7.47 -11.21 -8.10
CA SER A 35 8.46 -10.91 -9.12
C SER A 35 8.52 -9.41 -9.40
N THR A 36 9.63 -8.95 -10.00
CA THR A 36 9.80 -7.55 -10.38
C THR A 36 8.78 -7.07 -11.41
N TYR A 37 8.13 -8.02 -12.10
CA TYR A 37 7.09 -7.71 -13.10
C TYR A 37 5.69 -7.65 -12.50
N SER A 38 5.53 -8.04 -11.24
CA SER A 38 4.23 -7.94 -10.57
C SER A 38 3.90 -6.49 -10.22
N SER A 39 2.62 -6.16 -10.27
CA SER A 39 2.14 -4.84 -9.86
C SER A 39 2.06 -4.67 -8.35
N MET A 40 2.17 -5.77 -7.59
CA MET A 40 2.10 -5.78 -6.12
C MET A 40 3.41 -6.27 -5.53
N ASP A 41 3.69 -5.93 -4.27
CA ASP A 41 4.99 -6.21 -3.63
C ASP A 41 5.11 -7.62 -3.05
N TRP A 42 4.05 -8.11 -2.40
CA TRP A 42 4.04 -9.42 -1.77
C TRP A 42 2.75 -10.16 -2.04
N VAL A 43 2.81 -11.49 -1.91
CA VAL A 43 1.62 -12.35 -1.89
C VAL A 43 1.66 -13.20 -0.63
N GLY A 44 0.54 -13.28 0.08
CA GLY A 44 0.38 -14.11 1.26
C GLY A 44 0.01 -15.54 0.91
N GLU A 45 0.13 -16.44 1.89
CA GLU A 45 -0.28 -17.83 1.74
C GLU A 45 -1.77 -17.96 1.39
N SER A 46 -2.58 -16.99 1.83
CA SER A 46 -4.02 -16.93 1.53
C SER A 46 -4.32 -16.55 0.09
N GLY A 47 -3.33 -16.08 -0.67
CA GLY A 47 -3.53 -15.53 -2.00
C GLY A 47 -3.77 -14.01 -2.02
N VAL A 48 -3.88 -13.37 -0.86
CA VAL A 48 -4.00 -11.91 -0.77
C VAL A 48 -2.70 -11.26 -1.24
N GLN A 49 -2.81 -10.23 -2.06
CA GLN A 49 -1.65 -9.47 -2.54
C GLN A 49 -1.52 -8.17 -1.76
N TYR A 50 -0.29 -7.76 -1.49
CA TYR A 50 0.03 -6.61 -0.63
C TYR A 50 0.89 -5.62 -1.40
N GLU A 51 0.56 -4.34 -1.29
CA GLU A 51 1.33 -3.25 -1.89
C GLU A 51 1.65 -2.21 -0.82
N LEU A 52 2.93 -1.84 -0.72
CA LEU A 52 3.39 -0.81 0.20
C LEU A 52 3.69 0.47 -0.56
N LYS A 53 3.13 1.57 -0.10
CA LYS A 53 3.38 2.90 -0.64
C LYS A 53 3.87 3.82 0.46
N ALA A 54 5.06 4.37 0.28
CA ALA A 54 5.59 5.39 1.18
C ALA A 54 5.03 6.76 0.78
N ARG A 55 4.63 7.53 1.79
CA ARG A 55 4.13 8.90 1.61
C ARG A 55 4.93 9.83 2.51
N LYS A 56 5.60 10.84 1.92
CA LYS A 56 6.46 11.76 2.65
C LYS A 56 5.68 12.93 3.25
N VAL A 57 4.48 12.65 3.73
CA VAL A 57 3.58 13.61 4.39
C VAL A 57 2.91 12.92 5.56
N LYS A 58 2.25 13.70 6.42
CA LYS A 58 1.39 13.15 7.46
C LYS A 58 0.06 12.70 6.86
N LYS A 59 -0.56 11.71 7.49
CA LYS A 59 -1.80 11.10 6.98
C LYS A 59 -2.90 12.12 6.70
N ASN A 60 -3.08 13.09 7.57
CA ASN A 60 -4.18 14.05 7.45
C ASN A 60 -3.81 15.32 6.69
N GLN A 61 -2.65 15.35 6.04
CA GLN A 61 -2.26 16.52 5.25
C GLN A 61 -3.13 16.67 4.00
N TYR A 62 -3.57 15.57 3.41
CA TYR A 62 -4.50 15.57 2.27
C TYR A 62 -5.69 14.67 2.60
N ASP A 63 -6.83 14.95 1.97
CA ASP A 63 -8.05 14.18 2.18
C ASP A 63 -8.02 12.81 1.52
N THR A 64 -7.18 12.64 0.50
CA THR A 64 -7.06 11.38 -0.23
C THR A 64 -5.62 10.96 -0.37
N THR A 65 -5.42 9.65 -0.59
CA THR A 65 -4.17 9.10 -1.11
C THR A 65 -4.49 8.41 -2.43
N ILE A 66 -3.48 8.29 -3.30
CA ILE A 66 -3.72 7.80 -4.65
C ILE A 66 -2.95 6.52 -4.93
N ILE A 67 -3.55 5.65 -5.75
CA ILE A 67 -2.88 4.51 -6.36
C ILE A 67 -3.18 4.50 -7.86
N PRO A 68 -2.24 4.01 -8.70
CA PRO A 68 -2.54 3.87 -10.12
C PRO A 68 -3.73 2.94 -10.32
N ALA A 69 -4.67 3.32 -11.18
CA ALA A 69 -5.83 2.49 -11.47
C ALA A 69 -5.43 1.11 -12.03
N SER A 70 -4.28 1.02 -12.70
CA SER A 70 -3.75 -0.24 -13.23
C SER A 70 -3.46 -1.28 -12.15
N LYS A 71 -3.27 -0.86 -10.89
CA LYS A 71 -3.05 -1.80 -9.77
C LYS A 71 -4.25 -2.71 -9.54
N LEU A 72 -5.44 -2.30 -9.94
CA LEU A 72 -6.68 -3.05 -9.71
C LEU A 72 -7.04 -4.01 -10.84
N GLY A 73 -6.34 -3.99 -11.97
CA GLY A 73 -6.74 -4.69 -13.20
C GLY A 73 -7.21 -6.12 -13.00
N ASN A 74 -6.36 -6.98 -12.46
CA ASN A 74 -6.68 -8.39 -12.21
C ASN A 74 -6.67 -8.72 -10.71
N LEU A 75 -6.74 -7.71 -9.86
CA LEU A 75 -6.69 -7.91 -8.42
C LEU A 75 -8.00 -8.51 -7.91
N ASP A 76 -7.90 -9.65 -7.21
CA ASP A 76 -9.03 -10.27 -6.54
C ASP A 76 -9.06 -9.89 -5.07
N LYS A 77 -7.99 -10.20 -4.36
CA LYS A 77 -7.84 -9.87 -2.93
C LYS A 77 -6.56 -9.09 -2.75
N GLY A 78 -6.66 -7.93 -2.16
CA GLY A 78 -5.50 -7.07 -1.99
C GLY A 78 -5.57 -6.21 -0.75
N VAL A 79 -4.41 -5.78 -0.29
CA VAL A 79 -4.24 -4.85 0.82
C VAL A 79 -3.26 -3.78 0.37
N PHE A 80 -3.66 -2.53 0.49
CA PHE A 80 -2.80 -1.39 0.21
C PHE A 80 -2.36 -0.76 1.51
N ILE A 81 -1.06 -0.70 1.72
CA ILE A 81 -0.44 -0.18 2.95
C ILE A 81 0.22 1.15 2.63
N PHE A 82 -0.06 2.16 3.45
CA PHE A 82 0.48 3.50 3.29
C PHE A 82 1.31 3.87 4.51
N LYS A 83 2.61 4.03 4.29
CA LYS A 83 3.52 4.45 5.34
C LYS A 83 3.71 5.96 5.25
N TYR A 84 3.08 6.66 6.19
CA TYR A 84 3.17 8.11 6.34
C TYR A 84 4.28 8.49 7.32
N LEU A 85 4.55 9.78 7.45
CA LEU A 85 5.53 10.27 8.42
C LEU A 85 5.12 10.00 9.86
N ASP A 86 3.81 9.95 10.13
CA ASP A 86 3.24 9.80 11.48
C ASP A 86 2.68 8.41 11.76
N GLY A 87 2.88 7.44 10.88
CA GLY A 87 2.46 6.07 11.13
C GLY A 87 2.14 5.29 9.88
N VAL A 88 1.56 4.12 10.07
CA VAL A 88 1.22 3.20 8.98
C VAL A 88 -0.27 2.88 9.03
N TRP A 89 -0.92 2.99 7.89
CA TRP A 89 -2.34 2.66 7.72
C TRP A 89 -2.51 1.73 6.54
N TYR A 90 -3.68 1.10 6.45
CA TYR A 90 -3.97 0.19 5.35
C TYR A 90 -5.44 0.23 4.99
N ILE A 91 -5.76 -0.26 3.79
CA ILE A 91 -7.12 -0.51 3.34
C ILE A 91 -7.15 -1.83 2.58
N GLU A 92 -8.16 -2.64 2.84
CA GLU A 92 -8.39 -3.87 2.11
C GLU A 92 -9.14 -3.57 0.82
N TYR A 93 -8.74 -4.19 -0.29
CA TYR A 93 -9.44 -4.04 -1.55
C TYR A 93 -10.82 -4.67 -1.46
N ASP A 94 -11.84 -3.87 -1.71
CA ASP A 94 -13.22 -4.26 -1.85
C ASP A 94 -13.71 -3.66 -3.17
N LYS A 95 -14.04 -4.51 -4.13
CA LYS A 95 -14.40 -4.09 -5.48
C LYS A 95 -15.55 -3.09 -5.49
N GLU A 96 -16.59 -3.34 -4.69
CA GLU A 96 -17.76 -2.47 -4.65
C GLU A 96 -17.43 -1.13 -3.99
N LEU A 97 -16.65 -1.16 -2.90
CA LEU A 97 -16.22 0.07 -2.24
C LEU A 97 -15.34 0.91 -3.17
N PHE A 98 -14.37 0.28 -3.83
CA PHE A 98 -13.41 1.00 -4.68
C PHE A 98 -14.08 1.62 -5.92
N LYS A 99 -15.21 1.07 -6.37
CA LYS A 99 -16.00 1.68 -7.45
C LYS A 99 -16.58 3.04 -7.06
N THR A 100 -16.72 3.33 -5.78
CA THR A 100 -17.26 4.61 -5.30
C THR A 100 -16.21 5.71 -5.27
N PHE A 101 -14.93 5.38 -5.42
CA PHE A 101 -13.85 6.34 -5.33
C PHE A 101 -13.68 7.11 -6.64
N VAL A 102 -13.25 8.37 -6.52
CA VAL A 102 -12.97 9.20 -7.69
C VAL A 102 -11.77 8.62 -8.45
N VAL A 103 -11.90 8.54 -9.77
CA VAL A 103 -10.80 8.21 -10.66
C VAL A 103 -10.48 9.47 -11.46
N ALA A 104 -9.25 9.94 -11.36
CA ALA A 104 -8.81 11.13 -12.07
C ALA A 104 -7.36 10.98 -12.50
N ASP A 105 -7.00 11.66 -13.59
CA ASP A 105 -5.63 11.64 -14.09
C ASP A 105 -4.71 12.40 -13.15
N VAL A 106 -3.51 11.83 -12.95
CA VAL A 106 -2.45 12.44 -12.18
C VAL A 106 -1.22 12.51 -13.06
N TYR A 107 -0.53 13.65 -13.04
CA TYR A 107 0.69 13.82 -13.80
C TYR A 107 1.77 12.86 -13.31
N CYS A 108 2.38 12.14 -14.25
CA CYS A 108 3.49 11.24 -14.01
C CYS A 108 4.67 11.66 -14.89
N ASP A 109 5.83 11.04 -14.67
CA ASP A 109 7.02 11.36 -15.45
C ASP A 109 6.79 11.00 -16.93
N ALA A 110 6.97 12.00 -17.80
CA ALA A 110 6.77 11.85 -19.24
C ALA A 110 7.70 10.83 -19.89
N ARG A 111 8.79 10.43 -19.24
CA ARG A 111 9.71 9.40 -19.75
C ARG A 111 9.03 8.05 -19.97
N TYR A 112 7.91 7.81 -19.34
CA TYR A 112 7.19 6.54 -19.41
C TYR A 112 5.97 6.61 -20.33
N GLY A 113 5.93 7.54 -21.28
CA GLY A 113 4.85 7.72 -22.23
C GLY A 113 3.91 8.85 -21.82
N ASN A 114 2.58 8.61 -21.85
CA ASN A 114 1.61 9.63 -21.49
C ASN A 114 1.83 10.07 -20.03
N PRO A 115 2.11 11.36 -19.78
CA PRO A 115 2.36 11.85 -18.43
C PRO A 115 1.10 11.88 -17.55
N ASN A 116 -0.09 11.82 -18.14
CA ASN A 116 -1.35 11.83 -17.40
C ASN A 116 -1.90 10.42 -17.32
N ARG A 117 -1.98 9.87 -16.11
CA ARG A 117 -2.43 8.49 -15.89
C ARG A 117 -3.56 8.46 -14.87
N PRO A 118 -4.58 7.61 -15.09
CA PRO A 118 -5.69 7.50 -14.16
C PRO A 118 -5.22 6.92 -12.82
N HIS A 119 -5.65 7.58 -11.75
CA HIS A 119 -5.39 7.15 -10.38
C HIS A 119 -6.69 7.11 -9.61
N ILE A 120 -6.76 6.17 -8.67
CA ILE A 120 -7.88 6.06 -7.75
C ILE A 120 -7.55 6.90 -6.53
N HIS A 121 -8.50 7.76 -6.15
CA HIS A 121 -8.37 8.65 -5.00
C HIS A 121 -9.10 8.03 -3.81
N ILE A 122 -8.32 7.50 -2.88
CA ILE A 122 -8.84 6.79 -1.70
C ILE A 122 -8.98 7.79 -0.56
N PRO A 123 -10.19 7.97 0.00
CA PRO A 123 -10.34 8.84 1.18
C PRO A 123 -9.51 8.32 2.35
N VAL A 124 -8.64 9.18 2.90
CA VAL A 124 -7.77 8.75 4.01
C VAL A 124 -8.56 8.40 5.27
N SER A 125 -9.79 8.92 5.40
CA SER A 125 -10.68 8.59 6.51
C SER A 125 -11.05 7.11 6.56
N LEU A 126 -10.93 6.39 5.45
CA LEU A 126 -11.24 4.95 5.36
C LEU A 126 -10.05 4.07 5.69
N LEU A 127 -8.86 4.65 5.84
CA LEU A 127 -7.67 3.88 6.17
C LEU A 127 -7.71 3.45 7.63
N LYS A 128 -7.34 2.21 7.88
CA LYS A 128 -7.27 1.64 9.22
C LYS A 128 -5.83 1.68 9.73
N PRO A 129 -5.61 1.99 11.01
CA PRO A 129 -4.25 1.98 11.55
C PRO A 129 -3.72 0.56 11.64
N LEU A 130 -2.43 0.39 11.30
CA LEU A 130 -1.77 -0.89 11.41
C LEU A 130 -1.39 -1.21 12.87
N ASN A 131 -1.35 -0.22 13.72
CA ASN A 131 -0.94 -0.35 15.13
C ASN A 131 -2.10 -0.65 16.05
#